data_5d8bd905a4193cf68b1f20960bea2ce7
#
_entry.id   5d8bd905a4193cf68b1f20960bea2ce7
#
_cell.length_a   1.000
_cell.length_b   1.000
_cell.length_c   1.000
_cell.angle_alpha   90.00
_cell.angle_beta   90.00
_cell.angle_gamma   90.00
#
_symmetry.space_group_name_H-M   'P 1'
#
loop_
_entity.id
_entity.type
_entity.pdbx_description
1 polymer ?
#
loop_
_entity_poly.entity_id
_entity_poly.type
_entity_poly.pdbx_seq_one_letter_code
_entity_poly.pdbx_strand_id
1 'polypeptide(L)'
;MGVELYKHNKVAYEKVEKMFEKENRVAVVHPTGSGKSFISLKWLYDNRDKKCLFLAPTLAIRDQLIRHIKSSGLELSDFKNLEFAIYPNFASITDEFLEQHHYDCVVLDEFHRCGATEWSKGINKLLNHNPNIKVLGVSATPIRYLDDNRNMAEELFHGNIASEISLAEAMAKGILPVPTYIQGIYSFQEDLDKFQARIDRLTDEDAKSRFQDLLNQAKKRLENADGLEEIFKKHITDPSGKYIVFCKDTAHMRLMMEETKKWFKDIN
;
A
#
# COMPACT_ATOMS: atom_id res chain seq x y z
N MET A 1 23.73 18.32 8.37
CA MET A 1 23.10 17.01 8.08
C MET A 1 21.68 17.27 7.64
N GLY A 2 21.14 16.48 6.73
CA GLY A 2 19.77 16.64 6.21
C GLY A 2 19.27 15.32 5.62
N VAL A 3 17.98 15.25 5.29
CA VAL A 3 17.37 14.07 4.67
C VAL A 3 17.87 13.95 3.23
N GLU A 4 18.56 12.85 2.94
CA GLU A 4 19.04 12.55 1.60
C GLU A 4 17.94 11.83 0.80
N LEU A 5 17.71 12.29 -0.43
CA LEU A 5 16.68 11.77 -1.31
C LEU A 5 17.29 11.00 -2.49
N TYR A 6 16.64 9.91 -2.88
CA TYR A 6 16.91 9.28 -4.17
C TYR A 6 16.72 10.28 -5.31
N LYS A 7 17.43 10.12 -6.42
CA LYS A 7 17.41 11.04 -7.56
C LYS A 7 16.00 11.38 -8.03
N HIS A 8 15.12 10.40 -8.19
CA HIS A 8 13.74 10.60 -8.61
C HIS A 8 12.91 11.33 -7.55
N ASN A 9 13.15 11.07 -6.25
CA ASN A 9 12.48 11.76 -5.17
C ASN A 9 12.96 13.20 -4.99
N LYS A 10 14.22 13.49 -5.32
CA LYS A 10 14.72 14.87 -5.34
C LYS A 10 13.98 15.70 -6.38
N VAL A 11 13.84 15.18 -7.61
CA VAL A 11 13.05 15.83 -8.66
C VAL A 11 11.58 16.02 -8.25
N ALA A 12 10.99 15.02 -7.60
CA ALA A 12 9.62 15.14 -7.10
C ALA A 12 9.51 16.20 -6.01
N TYR A 13 10.48 16.26 -5.10
CA TYR A 13 10.51 17.23 -4.01
C TYR A 13 10.66 18.68 -4.53
N GLU A 14 11.51 18.92 -5.51
CA GLU A 14 11.65 20.23 -6.16
C GLU A 14 10.33 20.71 -6.78
N LYS A 15 9.55 19.78 -7.36
CA LYS A 15 8.20 20.09 -7.88
C LYS A 15 7.20 20.38 -6.76
N VAL A 16 7.29 19.66 -5.63
CA VAL A 16 6.46 19.90 -4.44
C VAL A 16 6.70 21.32 -3.92
N GLU A 17 7.96 21.71 -3.71
CA GLU A 17 8.31 23.05 -3.23
C GLU A 17 7.80 24.14 -4.18
N LYS A 18 8.03 23.97 -5.48
CA LYS A 18 7.55 24.92 -6.50
C LYS A 18 6.02 25.03 -6.53
N MET A 19 5.30 23.94 -6.31
CA MET A 19 3.84 23.95 -6.28
C MET A 19 3.32 24.64 -5.02
N PHE A 20 4.00 24.48 -3.87
CA PHE A 20 3.68 25.18 -2.62
C PHE A 20 3.89 26.70 -2.65
N GLU A 21 4.54 27.23 -3.69
CA GLU A 21 4.60 28.69 -3.91
C GLU A 21 3.23 29.28 -4.28
N LYS A 22 2.34 28.46 -4.86
CA LYS A 22 1.03 28.89 -5.40
C LYS A 22 -0.15 28.23 -4.73
N GLU A 23 0.05 27.00 -4.23
CA GLU A 23 -1.00 26.14 -3.72
C GLU A 23 -0.72 25.76 -2.26
N ASN A 24 -1.77 25.59 -1.47
CA ASN A 24 -1.63 25.14 -0.09
C ASN A 24 -1.76 23.63 0.07
N ARG A 25 -2.22 22.93 -0.96
CA ARG A 25 -2.48 21.48 -0.94
C ARG A 25 -1.81 20.83 -2.13
N VAL A 26 -0.85 19.95 -1.87
CA VAL A 26 0.01 19.33 -2.88
C VAL A 26 0.09 17.83 -2.65
N ALA A 27 -0.04 17.04 -3.71
CA ALA A 27 0.05 15.59 -3.66
C ALA A 27 1.25 15.04 -4.43
N VAL A 28 1.75 13.88 -3.98
CA VAL A 28 2.70 13.02 -4.68
C VAL A 28 2.12 11.62 -4.78
N VAL A 29 2.06 11.10 -6.00
CA VAL A 29 1.52 9.77 -6.30
C VAL A 29 2.62 8.90 -6.89
N HIS A 30 3.26 8.12 -6.05
CA HIS A 30 4.35 7.21 -6.43
C HIS A 30 4.08 5.79 -5.92
N PRO A 31 4.48 4.72 -6.61
CA PRO A 31 4.20 3.37 -6.19
C PRO A 31 4.88 3.02 -4.86
N THR A 32 4.36 2.00 -4.18
CA THR A 32 4.98 1.48 -2.95
C THR A 32 6.42 1.04 -3.23
N GLY A 33 7.33 1.33 -2.30
CA GLY A 33 8.75 1.03 -2.45
C GLY A 33 9.57 2.11 -3.17
N SER A 34 8.95 3.14 -3.76
CA SER A 34 9.65 4.24 -4.43
C SER A 34 10.30 5.27 -3.49
N GLY A 35 10.12 5.14 -2.17
CA GLY A 35 10.67 6.06 -1.19
C GLY A 35 9.84 7.30 -0.91
N LYS A 36 8.52 7.30 -1.14
CA LYS A 36 7.59 8.40 -0.81
C LYS A 36 7.77 8.95 0.60
N SER A 37 7.95 8.06 1.58
CA SER A 37 8.11 8.45 2.99
C SER A 37 9.32 9.34 3.22
N PHE A 38 10.36 9.26 2.39
CA PHE A 38 11.50 10.17 2.46
C PHE A 38 11.17 11.57 1.92
N ILE A 39 10.24 11.69 0.96
CA ILE A 39 9.73 13.00 0.54
C ILE A 39 8.99 13.67 1.70
N SER A 40 8.11 12.91 2.39
CA SER A 40 7.41 13.39 3.58
C SER A 40 8.40 13.78 4.69
N LEU A 41 9.39 12.94 4.95
CA LEU A 41 10.42 13.21 5.96
C LEU A 41 11.23 14.47 5.64
N LYS A 42 11.65 14.63 4.38
CA LYS A 42 12.39 15.81 3.93
C LYS A 42 11.57 17.09 4.12
N TRP A 43 10.29 17.04 3.74
CA TRP A 43 9.39 18.19 3.88
C TRP A 43 9.14 18.54 5.35
N LEU A 44 8.93 17.57 6.21
CA LEU A 44 8.83 17.77 7.66
C LEU A 44 10.13 18.35 8.25
N TYR A 45 11.28 17.87 7.79
CA TYR A 45 12.58 18.37 8.25
C TYR A 45 12.83 19.82 7.84
N ASP A 46 12.45 20.18 6.61
CA ASP A 46 12.61 21.57 6.13
C ASP A 46 11.62 22.54 6.80
N ASN A 47 10.51 22.05 7.34
CA ASN A 47 9.50 22.80 8.08
C ASN A 47 9.54 22.53 9.61
N ARG A 48 10.63 22.00 10.18
CA ARG A 48 10.72 21.56 11.57
C ARG A 48 10.58 22.68 12.61
N ASP A 49 10.74 23.92 12.23
CA ASP A 49 10.48 25.14 13.01
C ASP A 49 8.98 25.44 13.15
N LYS A 50 8.16 24.91 12.26
CA LYS A 50 6.71 25.03 12.22
C LYS A 50 6.04 23.92 12.98
N LYS A 51 4.80 24.14 13.40
CA LYS A 51 3.99 23.10 14.03
C LYS A 51 3.43 22.16 12.95
N CYS A 52 3.96 20.95 12.91
CA CYS A 52 3.65 19.95 11.89
C CYS A 52 2.81 18.80 12.48
N LEU A 53 1.87 18.29 11.70
CA LEU A 53 1.11 17.08 11.99
C LEU A 53 1.40 16.02 10.91
N PHE A 54 1.77 14.82 11.34
CA PHE A 54 1.85 13.65 10.46
C PHE A 54 0.67 12.71 10.75
N LEU A 55 -0.20 12.54 9.77
CA LEU A 55 -1.35 11.65 9.82
C LEU A 55 -1.10 10.40 8.98
N ALA A 56 -1.29 9.22 9.59
CA ALA A 56 -1.12 7.92 8.97
C ALA A 56 -2.33 7.00 9.20
N PRO A 57 -2.55 5.98 8.36
CA PRO A 57 -3.62 5.02 8.57
C PRO A 57 -3.47 4.18 9.84
N THR A 58 -2.23 3.85 10.21
CA THR A 58 -1.93 2.94 11.32
C THR A 58 -0.69 3.37 12.09
N LEU A 59 -0.56 2.87 13.33
CA LEU A 59 0.63 3.07 14.15
C LEU A 59 1.89 2.49 13.49
N ALA A 60 1.78 1.38 12.76
CA ALA A 60 2.92 0.76 12.07
C ALA A 60 3.55 1.69 11.03
N ILE A 61 2.74 2.48 10.30
CA ILE A 61 3.22 3.46 9.32
C ILE A 61 3.87 4.66 10.03
N ARG A 62 3.28 5.13 11.13
CA ARG A 62 3.92 6.12 11.99
C ARG A 62 5.30 5.65 12.46
N ASP A 63 5.39 4.43 12.98
CA ASP A 63 6.63 3.85 13.48
C ASP A 63 7.65 3.63 12.35
N GLN A 64 7.19 3.41 11.12
CA GLN A 64 8.06 3.38 9.94
C GLN A 64 8.71 4.74 9.69
N LEU A 65 7.96 5.84 9.77
CA LEU A 65 8.54 7.18 9.63
C LEU A 65 9.59 7.45 10.73
N ILE A 66 9.32 7.06 11.95
CA ILE A 66 10.29 7.17 13.08
C ILE A 66 11.58 6.39 12.77
N ARG A 67 11.46 5.18 12.18
CA ARG A 67 12.65 4.43 11.72
C ARG A 67 13.39 5.15 10.60
N HIS A 68 12.69 5.80 9.68
CA HIS A 68 13.32 6.60 8.61
C HIS A 68 14.05 7.83 9.17
N ILE A 69 13.51 8.51 10.18
CA ILE A 69 14.21 9.60 10.90
C ILE A 69 15.56 9.08 11.40
N LYS A 70 15.56 7.99 12.17
CA LYS A 70 16.77 7.40 12.74
C LYS A 70 17.77 6.92 11.67
N SER A 71 17.29 6.26 10.62
CA SER A 71 18.15 5.78 9.54
C SER A 71 18.76 6.91 8.70
N SER A 72 18.19 8.11 8.75
CA SER A 72 18.74 9.31 8.13
C SER A 72 19.76 10.05 9.01
N GLY A 73 20.12 9.47 10.16
CA GLY A 73 21.06 10.09 11.12
C GLY A 73 20.44 11.28 11.86
N LEU A 74 19.12 11.33 11.96
CA LEU A 74 18.35 12.35 12.68
C LEU A 74 17.72 11.74 13.93
N GLU A 75 17.40 12.63 14.89
CA GLU A 75 16.71 12.29 16.12
C GLU A 75 15.29 12.89 16.15
N LEU A 76 14.38 12.29 16.91
CA LEU A 76 13.05 12.89 17.12
C LEU A 76 13.12 14.28 17.75
N SER A 77 14.16 14.56 18.52
CA SER A 77 14.44 15.88 19.06
C SER A 77 14.70 16.97 18.02
N ASP A 78 15.06 16.61 16.79
CA ASP A 78 15.19 17.53 15.67
C ASP A 78 13.83 18.01 15.15
N PHE A 79 12.74 17.34 15.56
CA PHE A 79 11.35 17.59 15.15
C PHE A 79 10.49 17.98 16.35
N LYS A 80 10.92 18.95 17.15
CA LYS A 80 10.25 19.33 18.41
C LYS A 80 8.78 19.68 18.27
N ASN A 81 8.38 20.19 17.09
CA ASN A 81 7.02 20.65 16.80
C ASN A 81 6.23 19.66 15.92
N LEU A 82 6.71 18.41 15.79
CA LEU A 82 6.02 17.37 15.03
C LEU A 82 5.14 16.54 15.96
N GLU A 83 3.86 16.52 15.65
CA GLU A 83 2.88 15.64 16.26
C GLU A 83 2.51 14.49 15.31
N PHE A 84 2.19 13.32 15.89
CA PHE A 84 1.76 12.14 15.16
C PHE A 84 0.35 11.76 15.56
N ALA A 85 -0.49 11.48 14.57
CA ALA A 85 -1.80 10.90 14.80
C ALA A 85 -2.12 9.83 13.75
N ILE A 86 -3.12 9.01 14.02
CA ILE A 86 -3.69 8.07 13.05
C ILE A 86 -5.10 8.50 12.68
N TYR A 87 -5.50 8.27 11.43
CA TYR A 87 -6.81 8.68 10.93
C TYR A 87 -7.99 8.27 11.83
N PRO A 88 -8.06 7.03 12.36
CA PRO A 88 -9.15 6.64 13.24
C PRO A 88 -9.28 7.53 14.49
N ASN A 89 -8.17 7.87 15.12
CA ASN A 89 -8.17 8.71 16.33
C ASN A 89 -8.46 10.18 15.99
N PHE A 90 -7.99 10.63 14.82
CA PHE A 90 -8.19 12.00 14.35
C PHE A 90 -9.63 12.27 13.87
N ALA A 91 -10.38 11.21 13.57
CA ALA A 91 -11.79 11.32 13.13
C ALA A 91 -12.71 11.98 14.17
N SER A 92 -12.40 11.87 15.45
CA SER A 92 -13.22 12.36 16.58
C SER A 92 -12.70 13.67 17.19
N ILE A 93 -11.81 14.41 16.51
CA ILE A 93 -11.32 15.69 17.05
C ILE A 93 -12.44 16.71 17.18
N THR A 94 -12.33 17.54 18.21
CA THR A 94 -13.27 18.63 18.49
C THR A 94 -12.76 19.97 17.97
N ASP A 95 -13.63 20.97 17.91
CA ASP A 95 -13.22 22.32 17.54
C ASP A 95 -12.34 22.94 18.61
N GLU A 96 -12.61 22.67 19.89
CA GLU A 96 -11.76 23.09 21.01
C GLU A 96 -10.34 22.51 20.90
N PHE A 97 -10.21 21.26 20.41
CA PHE A 97 -8.90 20.69 20.13
C PHE A 97 -8.15 21.49 19.07
N LEU A 98 -8.81 21.85 17.97
CA LEU A 98 -8.21 22.62 16.90
C LEU A 98 -7.90 24.07 17.29
N GLU A 99 -8.67 24.68 18.17
CA GLU A 99 -8.36 26.00 18.76
C GLU A 99 -7.09 25.99 19.61
N GLN A 100 -6.83 24.88 20.29
CA GLN A 100 -5.63 24.71 21.11
C GLN A 100 -4.41 24.23 20.31
N HIS A 101 -4.63 23.54 19.16
CA HIS A 101 -3.60 22.91 18.34
C HIS A 101 -3.58 23.54 16.96
N HIS A 102 -2.92 24.67 16.82
CA HIS A 102 -2.69 25.29 15.51
C HIS A 102 -1.55 24.56 14.78
N TYR A 103 -1.88 23.96 13.62
CA TYR A 103 -0.89 23.35 12.74
C TYR A 103 -0.63 24.25 11.53
N ASP A 104 0.65 24.45 11.22
CA ASP A 104 1.09 25.16 10.01
C ASP A 104 1.19 24.22 8.83
N CYS A 105 1.54 22.97 9.10
CA CYS A 105 1.86 21.97 8.11
C CYS A 105 1.24 20.61 8.47
N VAL A 106 0.72 19.90 7.46
CA VAL A 106 0.17 18.55 7.64
C VAL A 106 0.68 17.62 6.54
N VAL A 107 1.12 16.43 6.91
CA VAL A 107 1.36 15.32 5.99
C VAL A 107 0.23 14.32 6.10
N LEU A 108 -0.38 13.96 4.97
CA LEU A 108 -1.38 12.91 4.85
C LEU A 108 -0.73 11.71 4.14
N ASP A 109 -0.29 10.71 4.92
CA ASP A 109 0.28 9.49 4.36
C ASP A 109 -0.82 8.51 3.97
N GLU A 110 -0.68 7.88 2.80
CA GLU A 110 -1.71 7.06 2.15
C GLU A 110 -3.07 7.80 2.06
N PHE A 111 -3.02 9.04 1.53
CA PHE A 111 -4.17 9.96 1.50
C PHE A 111 -5.41 9.40 0.79
N HIS A 112 -5.27 8.38 -0.08
CA HIS A 112 -6.42 7.70 -0.67
C HIS A 112 -7.35 7.09 0.40
N ARG A 113 -6.86 6.84 1.61
CA ARG A 113 -7.66 6.34 2.73
C ARG A 113 -8.47 7.42 3.45
N CYS A 114 -8.11 8.69 3.26
CA CYS A 114 -8.81 9.82 3.87
C CYS A 114 -10.28 9.93 3.47
N GLY A 115 -10.66 9.35 2.31
CA GLY A 115 -12.05 9.32 1.84
C GLY A 115 -12.99 8.41 2.61
N ALA A 116 -12.50 7.59 3.55
CA ALA A 116 -13.39 6.81 4.41
C ALA A 116 -14.32 7.74 5.19
N THR A 117 -15.62 7.45 5.19
CA THR A 117 -16.68 8.31 5.76
C THR A 117 -16.34 8.80 7.16
N GLU A 118 -15.83 7.93 8.02
CA GLU A 118 -15.46 8.32 9.39
C GLU A 118 -14.16 9.13 9.42
N TRP A 119 -13.13 8.74 8.66
CA TRP A 119 -11.82 9.40 8.72
C TRP A 119 -11.82 10.78 8.07
N SER A 120 -12.65 10.98 7.06
CA SER A 120 -12.80 12.28 6.39
C SER A 120 -13.33 13.38 7.32
N LYS A 121 -14.07 13.03 8.36
CA LYS A 121 -14.67 14.01 9.29
C LYS A 121 -13.61 14.89 9.96
N GLY A 122 -12.60 14.27 10.57
CA GLY A 122 -11.55 15.01 11.26
C GLY A 122 -10.66 15.82 10.30
N ILE A 123 -10.37 15.25 9.12
CA ILE A 123 -9.57 15.94 8.08
C ILE A 123 -10.32 17.15 7.55
N ASN A 124 -11.60 17.00 7.18
CA ASN A 124 -12.42 18.11 6.70
C ASN A 124 -12.55 19.20 7.76
N LYS A 125 -12.73 18.81 9.04
CA LYS A 125 -12.77 19.76 10.15
C LYS A 125 -11.47 20.55 10.26
N LEU A 126 -10.31 19.89 10.20
CA LEU A 126 -8.99 20.55 10.21
C LEU A 126 -8.83 21.53 9.03
N LEU A 127 -9.17 21.08 7.82
CA LEU A 127 -9.02 21.88 6.60
C LEU A 127 -9.99 23.07 6.55
N ASN A 128 -11.17 22.95 7.14
CA ASN A 128 -12.13 24.03 7.26
C ASN A 128 -11.74 25.04 8.35
N HIS A 129 -11.17 24.53 9.47
CA HIS A 129 -10.68 25.38 10.57
C HIS A 129 -9.47 26.24 10.13
N ASN A 130 -8.57 25.67 9.35
CA ASN A 130 -7.42 26.40 8.78
C ASN A 130 -7.32 26.19 7.26
N PRO A 131 -8.01 27.00 6.44
CA PRO A 131 -7.98 26.86 4.98
C PRO A 131 -6.60 27.11 4.34
N ASN A 132 -5.73 27.84 5.04
CA ASN A 132 -4.39 28.18 4.57
C ASN A 132 -3.29 27.20 5.02
N ILE A 133 -3.65 26.17 5.75
CA ILE A 133 -2.69 25.14 6.19
C ILE A 133 -2.02 24.47 4.98
N LYS A 134 -0.70 24.30 5.05
CA LYS A 134 0.02 23.57 4.00
C LYS A 134 -0.14 22.06 4.20
N VAL A 135 -0.63 21.38 3.17
CA VAL A 135 -0.92 19.95 3.19
C VAL A 135 -0.13 19.22 2.10
N LEU A 136 0.77 18.33 2.52
CA LEU A 136 1.42 17.38 1.63
C LEU A 136 0.74 16.02 1.72
N GLY A 137 0.16 15.56 0.63
CA GLY A 137 -0.37 14.20 0.51
C GLY A 137 0.62 13.28 -0.19
N VAL A 138 0.84 12.07 0.33
CA VAL A 138 1.61 11.03 -0.34
C VAL A 138 0.80 9.75 -0.42
N SER A 139 0.79 9.10 -1.59
CA SER A 139 0.05 7.84 -1.78
C SER A 139 0.63 7.02 -2.94
N ALA A 140 0.33 5.74 -2.98
CA ALA A 140 0.62 4.89 -4.12
C ALA A 140 -0.43 5.02 -5.23
N THR A 141 -1.63 5.45 -4.90
CA THR A 141 -2.73 5.71 -5.82
C THR A 141 -3.55 6.88 -5.33
N PRO A 142 -4.07 7.75 -6.22
CA PRO A 142 -5.03 8.77 -5.82
C PRO A 142 -6.44 8.21 -5.67
N ILE A 143 -6.70 7.01 -6.20
CA ILE A 143 -8.03 6.41 -6.31
C ILE A 143 -8.35 5.57 -5.07
N ARG A 144 -9.53 5.80 -4.52
CA ARG A 144 -10.13 4.97 -3.50
C ARG A 144 -11.10 3.98 -4.16
N TYR A 145 -10.61 2.77 -4.40
CA TYR A 145 -11.37 1.73 -5.11
C TYR A 145 -12.58 1.16 -4.34
N LEU A 146 -12.61 1.34 -3.02
CA LEU A 146 -13.70 0.82 -2.18
C LEU A 146 -15.00 1.63 -2.24
N ASP A 147 -14.94 2.88 -2.70
CA ASP A 147 -16.07 3.82 -2.73
C ASP A 147 -16.18 4.40 -4.15
N ASP A 148 -16.74 3.65 -5.08
CA ASP A 148 -17.04 4.07 -6.46
C ASP A 148 -15.87 4.74 -7.21
N ASN A 149 -14.62 4.30 -6.93
CA ASN A 149 -13.41 4.82 -7.53
C ASN A 149 -13.21 6.34 -7.34
N ARG A 150 -13.55 6.86 -6.17
CA ARG A 150 -13.35 8.28 -5.85
C ARG A 150 -11.91 8.70 -6.02
N ASN A 151 -11.69 9.84 -6.65
CA ASN A 151 -10.36 10.43 -6.82
C ASN A 151 -10.04 11.38 -5.65
N MET A 152 -9.26 10.90 -4.70
CA MET A 152 -8.90 11.68 -3.52
C MET A 152 -7.91 12.81 -3.80
N ALA A 153 -7.18 12.76 -4.93
CA ALA A 153 -6.35 13.88 -5.34
C ALA A 153 -7.22 15.07 -5.79
N GLU A 154 -8.32 14.82 -6.49
CA GLU A 154 -9.27 15.88 -6.84
C GLU A 154 -9.98 16.44 -5.60
N GLU A 155 -10.46 15.55 -4.72
CA GLU A 155 -11.27 15.96 -3.56
C GLU A 155 -10.46 16.74 -2.51
N LEU A 156 -9.24 16.31 -2.20
CA LEU A 156 -8.44 16.89 -1.12
C LEU A 156 -7.41 17.91 -1.62
N PHE A 157 -6.92 17.73 -2.83
CA PHE A 157 -5.80 18.51 -3.37
C PHE A 157 -6.16 19.31 -4.62
N HIS A 158 -7.44 19.31 -5.05
CA HIS A 158 -7.92 20.02 -6.24
C HIS A 158 -7.13 19.65 -7.51
N GLY A 159 -6.68 18.40 -7.60
CA GLY A 159 -5.85 17.93 -8.71
C GLY A 159 -4.37 18.38 -8.68
N ASN A 160 -3.92 19.04 -7.62
CA ASN A 160 -2.54 19.55 -7.49
C ASN A 160 -1.56 18.39 -7.20
N ILE A 161 -1.27 17.59 -8.21
CA ILE A 161 -0.29 16.49 -8.15
C ILE A 161 1.06 17.00 -8.66
N ALA A 162 2.01 17.26 -7.75
CA ALA A 162 3.34 17.76 -8.11
C ALA A 162 4.18 16.69 -8.83
N SER A 163 4.00 15.43 -8.47
CA SER A 163 4.72 14.33 -9.10
C SER A 163 3.88 13.06 -9.07
N GLU A 164 3.79 12.44 -10.24
CA GLU A 164 3.14 11.14 -10.42
C GLU A 164 4.08 10.20 -11.16
N ILE A 165 4.21 8.97 -10.67
CA ILE A 165 4.97 7.89 -11.29
C ILE A 165 4.11 6.64 -11.20
N SER A 166 3.77 6.03 -12.32
CA SER A 166 3.09 4.75 -12.36
C SER A 166 4.02 3.59 -11.99
N LEU A 167 3.45 2.44 -11.62
CA LEU A 167 4.25 1.24 -11.34
C LEU A 167 5.08 0.81 -12.57
N ALA A 168 4.48 0.84 -13.76
CA ALA A 168 5.17 0.51 -15.00
C ALA A 168 6.33 1.48 -15.30
N GLU A 169 6.12 2.76 -15.09
CA GLU A 169 7.17 3.78 -15.26
C GLU A 169 8.29 3.61 -14.23
N ALA A 170 7.97 3.29 -12.98
CA ALA A 170 8.95 3.04 -11.93
C ALA A 170 9.85 1.83 -12.27
N MET A 171 9.26 0.77 -12.82
CA MET A 171 10.00 -0.39 -13.31
C MET A 171 10.86 -0.06 -14.53
N ALA A 172 10.30 0.65 -15.51
CA ALA A 172 11.03 1.05 -16.72
C ALA A 172 12.23 1.98 -16.42
N LYS A 173 12.11 2.80 -15.38
CA LYS A 173 13.19 3.70 -14.91
C LYS A 173 14.18 3.03 -13.94
N GLY A 174 14.00 1.76 -13.62
CA GLY A 174 14.84 1.05 -12.63
C GLY A 174 14.70 1.54 -11.18
N ILE A 175 13.62 2.27 -10.88
CA ILE A 175 13.29 2.71 -9.51
C ILE A 175 12.80 1.51 -8.69
N LEU A 176 12.02 0.65 -9.31
CA LEU A 176 11.55 -0.62 -8.74
C LEU A 176 12.02 -1.80 -9.59
N PRO A 177 12.28 -2.95 -8.96
CA PRO A 177 12.61 -4.16 -9.72
C PRO A 177 11.41 -4.61 -10.55
N VAL A 178 11.69 -5.21 -11.70
CA VAL A 178 10.66 -5.88 -12.50
C VAL A 178 10.30 -7.19 -11.81
N PRO A 179 9.04 -7.44 -11.46
CA PRO A 179 8.64 -8.68 -10.83
C PRO A 179 8.71 -9.85 -11.81
N THR A 180 9.16 -11.00 -11.33
CA THR A 180 9.05 -12.26 -12.07
C THR A 180 7.74 -12.92 -11.69
N TYR A 181 6.85 -13.09 -12.67
CA TYR A 181 5.58 -13.78 -12.49
C TYR A 181 5.74 -15.27 -12.81
N ILE A 182 5.45 -16.10 -11.83
CA ILE A 182 5.44 -17.55 -11.99
C ILE A 182 4.00 -18.01 -11.75
N GLN A 183 3.40 -18.60 -12.77
CA GLN A 183 2.09 -19.23 -12.62
C GLN A 183 2.29 -20.66 -12.15
N GLY A 184 1.81 -20.97 -10.94
CA GLY A 184 1.67 -22.33 -10.44
C GLY A 184 0.22 -22.74 -10.44
N ILE A 185 -0.07 -23.96 -10.82
CA ILE A 185 -1.40 -24.53 -10.65
C ILE A 185 -1.39 -25.31 -9.33
N TYR A 186 -2.15 -24.78 -8.36
CA TYR A 186 -2.37 -25.45 -7.11
C TYR A 186 -3.38 -26.58 -7.30
N SER A 187 -3.19 -27.72 -6.63
CA SER A 187 -4.09 -28.86 -6.72
C SER A 187 -5.50 -28.47 -6.25
N PHE A 188 -6.44 -28.45 -7.18
CA PHE A 188 -7.88 -28.24 -6.93
C PHE A 188 -8.62 -29.57 -6.68
N GLN A 189 -8.01 -30.53 -5.95
CA GLN A 189 -8.65 -31.83 -5.79
C GLN A 189 -10.08 -31.71 -5.23
N GLU A 190 -10.27 -30.89 -4.19
CA GLU A 190 -11.61 -30.65 -3.64
C GLU A 190 -12.58 -30.01 -4.66
N ASP A 191 -12.08 -29.11 -5.51
CA ASP A 191 -12.90 -28.47 -6.52
C ASP A 191 -13.21 -29.43 -7.67
N LEU A 192 -12.25 -30.29 -8.05
CA LEU A 192 -12.47 -31.39 -9.02
C LEU A 192 -13.52 -32.36 -8.50
N ASP A 193 -13.48 -32.72 -7.22
CA ASP A 193 -14.44 -33.62 -6.59
C ASP A 193 -15.84 -32.99 -6.54
N LYS A 194 -15.93 -31.70 -6.19
CA LYS A 194 -17.19 -30.94 -6.25
C LYS A 194 -17.75 -30.84 -7.68
N PHE A 195 -16.88 -30.64 -8.66
CA PHE A 195 -17.28 -30.62 -10.07
C PHE A 195 -17.78 -32.00 -10.51
N GLN A 196 -17.07 -33.07 -10.16
CA GLN A 196 -17.52 -34.44 -10.46
C GLN A 196 -18.90 -34.69 -9.85
N ALA A 197 -19.08 -34.38 -8.57
CA ALA A 197 -20.39 -34.55 -7.90
C ALA A 197 -21.53 -33.73 -8.54
N ARG A 198 -21.23 -32.60 -9.17
CA ARG A 198 -22.22 -31.84 -9.96
C ARG A 198 -22.56 -32.53 -11.29
N ILE A 199 -21.54 -33.01 -11.99
CA ILE A 199 -21.72 -33.78 -13.24
C ILE A 199 -22.57 -35.03 -13.00
N ASP A 200 -22.30 -35.74 -11.91
CA ASP A 200 -23.03 -36.98 -11.56
C ASP A 200 -24.54 -36.74 -11.31
N ARG A 201 -24.91 -35.52 -10.91
CA ARG A 201 -26.32 -35.10 -10.69
C ARG A 201 -27.04 -34.64 -11.96
N LEU A 202 -26.34 -34.50 -13.08
CA LEU A 202 -26.99 -34.10 -14.32
C LEU A 202 -27.85 -35.27 -14.88
N THR A 203 -29.04 -34.93 -15.31
CA THR A 203 -30.00 -35.87 -15.95
C THR A 203 -29.90 -35.89 -17.47
N ASP A 204 -29.30 -34.87 -18.05
CA ASP A 204 -29.04 -34.74 -19.48
C ASP A 204 -27.72 -35.46 -19.82
N GLU A 205 -27.78 -36.56 -20.51
CA GLU A 205 -26.61 -37.38 -20.85
C GLU A 205 -25.63 -36.66 -21.81
N ASP A 206 -26.12 -35.82 -22.72
CA ASP A 206 -25.27 -35.04 -23.65
C ASP A 206 -24.49 -33.98 -22.88
N ALA A 207 -25.16 -33.25 -21.98
CA ALA A 207 -24.52 -32.29 -21.10
C ALA A 207 -23.50 -32.95 -20.15
N LYS A 208 -23.88 -34.12 -19.59
CA LYS A 208 -23.02 -34.91 -18.71
C LYS A 208 -21.73 -35.34 -19.39
N SER A 209 -21.82 -35.88 -20.60
CA SER A 209 -20.67 -36.27 -21.39
C SER A 209 -19.74 -35.10 -21.71
N ARG A 210 -20.28 -33.96 -22.13
CA ARG A 210 -19.49 -32.74 -22.43
C ARG A 210 -18.75 -32.21 -21.20
N PHE A 211 -19.43 -32.13 -20.05
CA PHE A 211 -18.80 -31.66 -18.80
C PHE A 211 -17.78 -32.66 -18.28
N GLN A 212 -18.01 -33.96 -18.45
CA GLN A 212 -17.03 -34.99 -18.07
C GLN A 212 -15.75 -34.88 -18.91
N ASP A 213 -15.87 -34.64 -20.22
CA ASP A 213 -14.70 -34.41 -21.09
C ASP A 213 -13.91 -33.17 -20.69
N LEU A 214 -14.59 -32.07 -20.36
CA LEU A 214 -13.93 -30.86 -19.84
C LEU A 214 -13.20 -31.10 -18.53
N LEU A 215 -13.81 -31.84 -17.61
CA LEU A 215 -13.19 -32.21 -16.34
C LEU A 215 -11.96 -33.11 -16.55
N ASN A 216 -12.05 -34.09 -17.46
CA ASN A 216 -10.93 -34.97 -17.79
C ASN A 216 -9.76 -34.18 -18.41
N GLN A 217 -10.04 -33.21 -19.30
CA GLN A 217 -9.03 -32.32 -19.86
C GLN A 217 -8.38 -31.44 -18.77
N ALA A 218 -9.17 -30.92 -17.82
CA ALA A 218 -8.66 -30.17 -16.69
C ALA A 218 -7.75 -31.02 -15.78
N LYS A 219 -8.18 -32.26 -15.45
CA LYS A 219 -7.37 -33.23 -14.68
C LYS A 219 -6.02 -33.48 -15.36
N LYS A 220 -6.02 -33.77 -16.66
CA LYS A 220 -4.81 -34.01 -17.44
C LYS A 220 -3.86 -32.82 -17.50
N ARG A 221 -4.38 -31.60 -17.50
CA ARG A 221 -3.56 -30.37 -17.42
C ARG A 221 -2.94 -30.19 -16.02
N LEU A 222 -3.67 -30.58 -14.98
CA LEU A 222 -3.20 -30.51 -13.60
C LEU A 222 -2.12 -31.55 -13.28
N GLU A 223 -2.22 -32.76 -13.86
CA GLU A 223 -1.22 -33.83 -13.72
C GLU A 223 0.18 -33.43 -14.24
N ASN A 224 0.24 -32.49 -15.19
CA ASN A 224 1.49 -32.00 -15.77
C ASN A 224 1.93 -30.64 -15.22
N ALA A 225 1.28 -30.12 -14.18
CA ALA A 225 1.63 -28.83 -13.59
C ALA A 225 2.58 -29.03 -12.41
N ASP A 226 3.63 -28.21 -12.36
CA ASP A 226 4.51 -28.15 -11.19
C ASP A 226 3.70 -27.78 -9.95
N GLY A 227 3.84 -28.57 -8.88
CA GLY A 227 3.26 -28.25 -7.58
C GLY A 227 3.89 -26.99 -6.95
N LEU A 228 3.23 -26.39 -5.98
CA LEU A 228 3.76 -25.21 -5.29
C LEU A 228 5.12 -25.47 -4.67
N GLU A 229 5.36 -26.63 -4.11
CA GLU A 229 6.64 -27.04 -3.52
C GLU A 229 7.76 -27.07 -4.57
N GLU A 230 7.48 -27.61 -5.76
CA GLU A 230 8.47 -27.67 -6.85
C GLU A 230 8.75 -26.28 -7.42
N ILE A 231 7.72 -25.44 -7.58
CA ILE A 231 7.88 -24.04 -7.96
C ILE A 231 8.74 -23.30 -6.93
N PHE A 232 8.49 -23.50 -5.65
CA PHE A 232 9.29 -22.93 -4.58
C PHE A 232 10.74 -23.36 -4.67
N LYS A 233 11.03 -24.65 -4.75
CA LYS A 233 12.38 -25.19 -4.85
C LYS A 233 13.14 -24.68 -6.08
N LYS A 234 12.43 -24.50 -7.20
CA LYS A 234 13.03 -24.07 -8.47
C LYS A 234 13.34 -22.56 -8.51
N HIS A 235 12.51 -21.74 -7.90
CA HIS A 235 12.55 -20.28 -8.07
C HIS A 235 12.99 -19.52 -6.82
N ILE A 236 12.91 -20.11 -5.63
CA ILE A 236 13.39 -19.50 -4.41
C ILE A 236 14.81 -19.98 -4.17
N THR A 237 15.77 -19.15 -4.61
CA THR A 237 17.21 -19.45 -4.52
C THR A 237 17.85 -18.82 -3.29
N ASP A 238 17.21 -17.85 -2.65
CA ASP A 238 17.68 -17.20 -1.42
C ASP A 238 16.81 -17.57 -0.23
N PRO A 239 17.24 -18.50 0.62
CA PRO A 239 16.49 -18.91 1.81
C PRO A 239 16.41 -17.80 2.88
N SER A 240 17.29 -16.79 2.85
CA SER A 240 17.28 -15.66 3.79
C SER A 240 16.29 -14.56 3.39
N GLY A 241 15.65 -14.68 2.23
CA GLY A 241 14.68 -13.72 1.71
C GLY A 241 13.43 -13.60 2.58
N LYS A 242 12.72 -12.50 2.44
CA LYS A 242 11.41 -12.30 3.09
C LYS A 242 10.31 -12.68 2.12
N TYR A 243 9.43 -13.58 2.55
CA TYR A 243 8.34 -14.09 1.75
C TYR A 243 6.99 -13.71 2.36
N ILE A 244 6.02 -13.39 1.52
CA ILE A 244 4.64 -13.10 1.92
C ILE A 244 3.72 -14.05 1.16
N VAL A 245 2.87 -14.75 1.90
CA VAL A 245 1.85 -15.64 1.33
C VAL A 245 0.48 -15.01 1.56
N PHE A 246 -0.23 -14.73 0.48
CA PHE A 246 -1.60 -14.27 0.54
C PHE A 246 -2.56 -15.46 0.51
N CYS A 247 -3.36 -15.59 1.56
CA CYS A 247 -4.31 -16.66 1.71
C CYS A 247 -5.75 -16.16 1.57
N LYS A 248 -6.64 -17.02 1.09
CA LYS A 248 -8.05 -16.71 0.88
C LYS A 248 -8.77 -16.34 2.19
N ASP A 249 -8.50 -17.12 3.22
CA ASP A 249 -9.11 -17.00 4.56
C ASP A 249 -8.18 -17.58 5.63
N THR A 250 -8.62 -17.54 6.90
CA THR A 250 -7.85 -18.03 8.04
C THR A 250 -7.62 -19.56 8.00
N ALA A 251 -8.56 -20.32 7.45
CA ALA A 251 -8.42 -21.78 7.34
C ALA A 251 -7.33 -22.12 6.31
N HIS A 252 -7.36 -21.46 5.15
CA HIS A 252 -6.31 -21.57 4.13
C HIS A 252 -4.95 -21.11 4.65
N MET A 253 -4.91 -20.02 5.44
CA MET A 253 -3.67 -19.56 6.06
C MET A 253 -3.04 -20.64 6.97
N ARG A 254 -3.84 -21.30 7.80
CA ARG A 254 -3.35 -22.37 8.68
C ARG A 254 -2.78 -23.56 7.88
N LEU A 255 -3.49 -23.96 6.82
CA LEU A 255 -3.03 -25.01 5.91
C LEU A 255 -1.68 -24.61 5.27
N MET A 256 -1.59 -23.40 4.71
CA MET A 256 -0.36 -22.92 4.07
C MET A 256 0.80 -22.77 5.05
N MET A 257 0.55 -22.44 6.31
CA MET A 257 1.59 -22.43 7.35
C MET A 257 2.15 -23.82 7.61
N GLU A 258 1.34 -24.86 7.60
CA GLU A 258 1.82 -26.23 7.78
C GLU A 258 2.60 -26.73 6.55
N GLU A 259 2.11 -26.42 5.35
CA GLU A 259 2.78 -26.81 4.11
C GLU A 259 4.12 -26.07 3.94
N THR A 260 4.14 -24.75 4.14
CA THR A 260 5.38 -23.94 4.01
C THR A 260 6.45 -24.36 5.01
N LYS A 261 6.09 -24.80 6.23
CA LYS A 261 7.05 -25.38 7.18
C LYS A 261 7.75 -26.63 6.64
N LYS A 262 7.05 -27.41 5.83
CA LYS A 262 7.65 -28.59 5.20
C LYS A 262 8.65 -28.21 4.10
N TRP A 263 8.30 -27.18 3.31
CA TRP A 263 9.14 -26.71 2.19
C TRP A 263 10.41 -26.00 2.66
N PHE A 264 10.33 -25.33 3.81
CA PHE A 264 11.43 -24.59 4.42
C PHE A 264 12.09 -25.30 5.59
N LYS A 265 12.02 -26.63 5.65
CA LYS A 265 12.66 -27.42 6.73
C LYS A 265 14.13 -27.14 6.94
N ASP A 266 14.82 -26.71 5.90
CA ASP A 266 16.24 -26.38 5.90
C ASP A 266 16.50 -24.87 6.03
N ILE A 267 15.44 -24.07 6.25
CA ILE A 267 15.51 -22.61 6.38
C ILE A 267 15.08 -22.29 7.82
N ASN A 268 16.05 -22.17 8.71
CA ASN A 268 15.88 -21.68 10.08
C ASN A 268 16.08 -20.16 10.12
#